data_6dc1d7d393609de8da4dbbe855de9668
#
_entry.id   6dc1d7d393609de8da4dbbe855de9668
#
_cell.length_a   1.000
_cell.length_b   1.000
_cell.length_c   1.000
_cell.angle_alpha   90.00
_cell.angle_beta   90.00
_cell.angle_gamma   90.00
#
_symmetry.space_group_name_H-M   'P 1'
#
loop_
_entity.id
_entity.type
_entity.pdbx_description
1 polymer ?
#
loop_
_entity_poly.entity_id
_entity_poly.type
_entity_poly.pdbx_seq_one_letter_code
_entity_poly.pdbx_strand_id
1 'polypeptide(L)'
;MSLADKLTQERRVRLAAERMLELKQAELFAANQKLGQHAQRLTDEIVETRAEVETIRGENRRVKFDLDAAREKIELTERRLWQSIEIIKDGFAFFNANNELIMANRSYLAIFDGLNVIRPGVNYVTILQVLTDEGIVNTGDLSAKNWRRLMSERFHQTAPDPTIIQLWNGNHIKLVDRRGPAGDMVSLGLDITATVEYERQLREARTIAESANRAKSTFLANMSHEIRTPMNGVVGMSEVLRDTDLTEDQR
;
A
#
# COMPACT_ATOMS: atom_id res chain seq x y z
N MET A 1 26.71 73.40 -85.74
CA MET A 1 26.21 73.56 -84.36
C MET A 1 26.79 74.85 -83.81
N SER A 2 25.96 75.85 -83.56
CA SER A 2 26.38 77.13 -83.05
C SER A 2 26.89 77.04 -81.60
N LEU A 3 27.81 77.88 -81.20
CA LEU A 3 28.33 77.98 -79.83
C LEU A 3 27.15 78.14 -78.81
N ALA A 4 26.11 78.83 -79.18
CA ALA A 4 24.86 79.04 -78.43
C ALA A 4 24.06 77.78 -78.23
N ASP A 5 24.03 76.84 -79.21
CA ASP A 5 23.35 75.55 -79.09
C ASP A 5 24.06 74.64 -78.12
N LYS A 6 25.40 74.64 -78.10
CA LYS A 6 26.20 73.84 -77.13
C LYS A 6 26.02 74.39 -75.74
N LEU A 7 26.04 75.67 -75.50
CA LEU A 7 25.80 76.27 -74.19
C LEU A 7 24.39 75.97 -73.66
N THR A 8 23.40 76.02 -74.54
CA THR A 8 22.02 75.71 -74.17
C THR A 8 21.85 74.21 -73.81
N GLN A 9 22.52 73.35 -74.55
CA GLN A 9 22.53 71.91 -74.25
C GLN A 9 23.25 71.56 -72.94
N GLU A 10 24.40 72.13 -72.67
CA GLU A 10 25.13 72.05 -71.42
C GLU A 10 24.30 72.52 -70.22
N ARG A 11 23.64 73.66 -70.36
CA ARG A 11 22.72 74.17 -69.31
C ARG A 11 21.56 73.27 -69.03
N ARG A 12 20.96 72.63 -70.06
CA ARG A 12 19.89 71.65 -69.89
C ARG A 12 20.35 70.37 -69.18
N VAL A 13 21.54 69.89 -69.55
CA VAL A 13 22.13 68.69 -68.92
C VAL A 13 22.47 69.01 -67.46
N ARG A 14 23.02 70.15 -67.16
CA ARG A 14 23.32 70.60 -65.80
C ARG A 14 22.06 70.72 -64.94
N LEU A 15 21.01 71.36 -65.44
CA LEU A 15 19.73 71.49 -64.76
C LEU A 15 19.06 70.12 -64.53
N ALA A 16 19.17 69.20 -65.49
CA ALA A 16 18.67 67.83 -65.31
C ALA A 16 19.46 67.07 -64.24
N ALA A 17 20.78 67.21 -64.20
CA ALA A 17 21.67 66.63 -63.18
C ALA A 17 21.39 67.21 -61.77
N GLU A 18 21.18 68.51 -61.68
CA GLU A 18 20.81 69.21 -60.42
C GLU A 18 19.47 68.68 -59.87
N ARG A 19 18.44 68.60 -60.74
CA ARG A 19 17.14 68.06 -60.36
C ARG A 19 17.24 66.57 -59.93
N MET A 20 18.04 65.76 -60.62
CA MET A 20 18.24 64.35 -60.27
C MET A 20 18.98 64.21 -58.93
N LEU A 21 19.94 65.14 -58.65
CA LEU A 21 20.61 65.15 -57.35
C LEU A 21 19.66 65.56 -56.23
N GLU A 22 18.78 66.55 -56.41
CA GLU A 22 17.76 66.93 -55.43
C GLU A 22 16.80 65.81 -55.16
N LEU A 23 16.31 65.07 -56.19
CA LEU A 23 15.45 63.86 -56.03
C LEU A 23 16.15 62.75 -55.23
N LYS A 24 17.43 62.49 -55.54
CA LYS A 24 18.20 61.47 -54.81
C LYS A 24 18.49 61.88 -53.37
N GLN A 25 18.74 63.17 -53.11
CA GLN A 25 18.85 63.62 -51.72
C GLN A 25 17.55 63.51 -50.94
N ALA A 26 16.39 63.79 -51.56
CA ALA A 26 15.09 63.62 -50.94
C ALA A 26 14.78 62.14 -50.69
N GLU A 27 15.08 61.23 -51.64
CA GLU A 27 14.96 59.79 -51.47
C GLU A 27 15.83 59.26 -50.32
N LEU A 28 17.11 59.71 -50.27
CA LEU A 28 18.03 59.34 -49.20
C LEU A 28 17.57 59.83 -47.81
N PHE A 29 17.06 61.07 -47.77
CA PHE A 29 16.51 61.61 -46.52
C PHE A 29 15.29 60.81 -46.01
N ALA A 30 14.36 60.54 -46.92
CA ALA A 30 13.19 59.72 -46.61
C ALA A 30 13.55 58.29 -46.18
N ALA A 31 14.54 57.64 -46.82
CA ALA A 31 15.07 56.35 -46.44
C ALA A 31 15.75 56.39 -45.07
N ASN A 32 16.56 57.37 -44.77
CA ASN A 32 17.19 57.54 -43.46
C ASN A 32 16.17 57.76 -42.33
N GLN A 33 15.12 58.56 -42.62
CA GLN A 33 14.05 58.80 -41.67
C GLN A 33 13.30 57.48 -41.36
N LYS A 34 12.98 56.69 -42.39
CA LYS A 34 12.38 55.34 -42.21
C LYS A 34 13.29 54.37 -41.43
N LEU A 35 14.59 54.37 -41.75
CA LEU A 35 15.57 53.56 -41.02
C LEU A 35 15.65 53.98 -39.55
N GLY A 36 15.63 55.24 -39.22
CA GLY A 36 15.59 55.73 -37.85
C GLY A 36 14.35 55.32 -37.10
N GLN A 37 13.16 55.38 -37.75
CA GLN A 37 11.92 54.90 -37.17
C GLN A 37 11.93 53.37 -36.93
N HIS A 38 12.46 52.57 -37.86
CA HIS A 38 12.60 51.15 -37.70
C HIS A 38 13.59 50.77 -36.59
N ALA A 39 14.74 51.48 -36.52
CA ALA A 39 15.72 51.26 -35.47
C ALA A 39 15.12 51.52 -34.07
N GLN A 40 14.35 52.60 -33.94
CA GLN A 40 13.67 52.94 -32.68
C GLN A 40 12.66 51.85 -32.30
N ARG A 41 11.82 51.43 -33.25
CA ARG A 41 10.84 50.33 -33.02
C ARG A 41 11.49 49.03 -32.57
N LEU A 42 12.56 48.61 -33.27
CA LEU A 42 13.31 47.42 -32.89
C LEU A 42 13.96 47.54 -31.50
N THR A 43 14.42 48.73 -31.15
CA THR A 43 14.98 48.98 -29.81
C THR A 43 13.91 48.84 -28.74
N ASP A 44 12.72 49.40 -28.96
CA ASP A 44 11.60 49.33 -28.04
C ASP A 44 11.13 47.86 -27.88
N GLU A 45 10.98 47.08 -28.97
CA GLU A 45 10.65 45.64 -28.96
C GLU A 45 11.71 44.81 -28.22
N ILE A 46 12.99 45.12 -28.41
CA ILE A 46 14.08 44.42 -27.71
C ILE A 46 14.01 44.68 -26.20
N VAL A 47 13.71 45.90 -25.78
CA VAL A 47 13.59 46.26 -24.36
C VAL A 47 12.40 45.53 -23.73
N GLU A 48 11.24 45.55 -24.40
CA GLU A 48 10.04 44.86 -23.94
C GLU A 48 10.26 43.34 -23.85
N THR A 49 10.78 42.72 -24.90
CA THR A 49 11.08 41.27 -24.93
C THR A 49 12.10 40.87 -23.85
N ARG A 50 13.12 41.69 -23.59
CA ARG A 50 14.07 41.43 -22.51
C ARG A 50 13.41 41.45 -21.13
N ALA A 51 12.54 42.44 -20.89
CA ALA A 51 11.80 42.52 -19.62
C ALA A 51 10.90 41.28 -19.40
N GLU A 52 10.19 40.85 -20.45
CA GLU A 52 9.36 39.66 -20.44
C GLU A 52 10.17 38.37 -20.17
N VAL A 53 11.30 38.21 -20.88
CA VAL A 53 12.22 37.06 -20.67
C VAL A 53 12.77 37.03 -19.24
N GLU A 54 13.12 38.14 -18.64
CA GLU A 54 13.59 38.19 -17.25
C GLU A 54 12.48 37.82 -16.26
N THR A 55 11.24 38.24 -16.51
CA THR A 55 10.07 37.86 -15.71
C THR A 55 9.84 36.36 -15.78
N ILE A 56 9.78 35.79 -17.00
CA ILE A 56 9.60 34.34 -17.23
C ILE A 56 10.73 33.52 -16.59
N ARG A 57 11.98 34.02 -16.68
CA ARG A 57 13.13 33.37 -16.03
C ARG A 57 13.01 33.38 -14.51
N GLY A 58 12.49 34.46 -13.94
CA GLY A 58 12.22 34.56 -12.51
C GLY A 58 11.17 33.54 -12.03
N GLU A 59 10.06 33.48 -12.76
CA GLU A 59 8.98 32.51 -12.48
C GLU A 59 9.45 31.05 -12.63
N ASN A 60 10.17 30.74 -13.71
CA ASN A 60 10.72 29.41 -13.93
C ASN A 60 11.68 28.98 -12.81
N ARG A 61 12.53 29.88 -12.31
CA ARG A 61 13.41 29.59 -11.17
C ARG A 61 12.61 29.26 -9.92
N ARG A 62 11.54 30.02 -9.65
CA ARG A 62 10.66 29.80 -8.51
C ARG A 62 9.94 28.47 -8.62
N VAL A 63 9.31 28.18 -9.76
CA VAL A 63 8.61 26.90 -10.02
C VAL A 63 9.57 25.72 -9.87
N LYS A 64 10.78 25.83 -10.38
CA LYS A 64 11.80 24.78 -10.23
C LYS A 64 12.15 24.54 -8.76
N PHE A 65 12.37 25.60 -8.00
CA PHE A 65 12.66 25.49 -6.57
C PHE A 65 11.52 24.85 -5.80
N ASP A 66 10.27 25.26 -6.06
CA ASP A 66 9.07 24.70 -5.42
C ASP A 66 8.89 23.22 -5.80
N LEU A 67 9.17 22.83 -7.03
CA LEU A 67 9.13 21.45 -7.50
C LEU A 67 10.19 20.58 -6.82
N ASP A 68 11.42 21.06 -6.71
CA ASP A 68 12.52 20.35 -6.06
C ASP A 68 12.19 20.13 -4.56
N ALA A 69 11.68 21.17 -3.88
CA ALA A 69 11.24 21.07 -2.49
C ALA A 69 10.07 20.08 -2.29
N ALA A 70 9.11 20.09 -3.22
CA ALA A 70 8.00 19.14 -3.20
C ALA A 70 8.47 17.69 -3.41
N ARG A 71 9.40 17.45 -4.33
CA ARG A 71 10.01 16.14 -4.56
C ARG A 71 10.74 15.63 -3.32
N GLU A 72 11.57 16.45 -2.70
CA GLU A 72 12.29 16.08 -1.49
C GLU A 72 11.34 15.71 -0.36
N LYS A 73 10.25 16.47 -0.20
CA LYS A 73 9.20 16.16 0.79
C LYS A 73 8.49 14.83 0.51
N ILE A 74 8.19 14.53 -0.75
CA ILE A 74 7.57 13.25 -1.16
C ILE A 74 8.53 12.10 -0.83
N GLU A 75 9.78 12.15 -1.27
CA GLU A 75 10.78 11.10 -1.03
C GLU A 75 11.02 10.86 0.47
N LEU A 76 11.06 11.93 1.26
CA LEU A 76 11.19 11.81 2.71
C LEU A 76 9.96 11.12 3.34
N THR A 77 8.77 11.47 2.87
CA THR A 77 7.52 10.89 3.37
C THR A 77 7.40 9.41 2.99
N GLU A 78 7.70 9.05 1.75
CA GLU A 78 7.74 7.68 1.27
C GLU A 78 8.73 6.83 2.06
N ARG A 79 9.94 7.36 2.29
CA ARG A 79 10.96 6.68 3.10
C ARG A 79 10.48 6.43 4.54
N ARG A 80 9.85 7.41 5.18
CA ARG A 80 9.32 7.28 6.54
C ARG A 80 8.18 6.27 6.62
N LEU A 81 7.27 6.29 5.66
CA LEU A 81 6.18 5.32 5.57
C LEU A 81 6.74 3.90 5.42
N TRP A 82 7.70 3.72 4.50
CA TRP A 82 8.33 2.43 4.29
C TRP A 82 9.07 1.92 5.53
N GLN A 83 9.85 2.78 6.18
CA GLN A 83 10.51 2.43 7.44
C GLN A 83 9.52 2.00 8.52
N SER A 84 8.35 2.64 8.59
CA SER A 84 7.30 2.26 9.55
C SER A 84 6.73 0.88 9.24
N ILE A 85 6.53 0.54 7.97
CA ILE A 85 6.06 -0.79 7.52
C ILE A 85 7.14 -1.86 7.78
N GLU A 86 8.41 -1.53 7.61
CA GLU A 86 9.54 -2.45 7.80
C GLU A 86 9.73 -2.89 9.27
N ILE A 87 9.32 -2.05 10.22
CA ILE A 87 9.39 -2.35 11.66
C ILE A 87 8.26 -3.26 12.14
N ILE A 88 7.16 -3.35 11.39
CA ILE A 88 6.00 -4.17 11.75
C ILE A 88 6.42 -5.65 11.73
N LYS A 89 6.06 -6.37 12.80
CA LYS A 89 6.34 -7.80 12.93
C LYS A 89 5.48 -8.67 12.02
N ASP A 90 4.33 -8.16 11.62
CA ASP A 90 3.44 -8.85 10.68
C ASP A 90 3.93 -8.69 9.24
N GLY A 91 3.66 -9.69 8.42
CA GLY A 91 4.01 -9.67 7.00
C GLY A 91 3.15 -8.65 6.25
N PHE A 92 3.80 -7.78 5.49
CA PHE A 92 3.14 -6.82 4.59
C PHE A 92 3.67 -6.99 3.17
N ALA A 93 2.75 -7.09 2.22
CA ALA A 93 3.08 -7.11 0.80
C ALA A 93 2.08 -6.28 -0.01
N PHE A 94 2.58 -5.64 -1.06
CA PHE A 94 1.82 -4.82 -1.98
C PHE A 94 2.02 -5.31 -3.41
N PHE A 95 0.91 -5.55 -4.11
CA PHE A 95 0.89 -6.06 -5.49
C PHE A 95 0.19 -5.07 -6.39
N ASN A 96 0.65 -4.98 -7.64
CA ASN A 96 -0.03 -4.19 -8.67
C ASN A 96 -1.31 -4.88 -9.17
N ALA A 97 -2.04 -4.21 -10.07
CA ALA A 97 -3.26 -4.72 -10.68
C ALA A 97 -3.07 -6.04 -11.45
N ASN A 98 -1.83 -6.36 -11.87
CA ASN A 98 -1.46 -7.62 -12.54
C ASN A 98 -1.07 -8.73 -11.54
N ASN A 99 -1.26 -8.50 -10.23
CA ASN A 99 -0.86 -9.39 -9.15
C ASN A 99 0.66 -9.66 -9.10
N GLU A 100 1.47 -8.69 -9.52
CA GLU A 100 2.92 -8.73 -9.38
C GLU A 100 3.34 -8.00 -8.10
N LEU A 101 4.23 -8.60 -7.34
CA LEU A 101 4.77 -8.02 -6.11
C LEU A 101 5.51 -6.72 -6.41
N ILE A 102 5.06 -5.61 -5.84
CA ILE A 102 5.76 -4.31 -5.90
C ILE A 102 6.77 -4.21 -4.76
N MET A 103 6.31 -4.51 -3.55
CA MET A 103 7.12 -4.43 -2.33
C MET A 103 6.60 -5.37 -1.25
N ALA A 104 7.48 -5.79 -0.37
CA ALA A 104 7.16 -6.56 0.82
C ALA A 104 8.13 -6.21 1.94
N ASN A 105 7.66 -6.20 3.19
CA ASN A 105 8.52 -5.96 4.33
C ASN A 105 9.33 -7.22 4.69
N ARG A 106 10.31 -7.04 5.58
CA ARG A 106 11.18 -8.12 6.04
C ARG A 106 10.40 -9.30 6.63
N SER A 107 9.34 -9.03 7.38
CA SER A 107 8.52 -10.08 8.01
C SER A 107 7.81 -10.95 6.98
N TYR A 108 7.30 -10.36 5.89
CA TYR A 108 6.73 -11.12 4.78
C TYR A 108 7.77 -11.99 4.08
N LEU A 109 8.94 -11.43 3.79
CA LEU A 109 10.02 -12.14 3.09
C LEU A 109 10.65 -13.24 3.95
N ALA A 110 10.65 -13.09 5.27
CA ALA A 110 11.20 -14.08 6.20
C ALA A 110 10.52 -15.45 6.11
N ILE A 111 9.25 -15.51 5.69
CA ILE A 111 8.51 -16.76 5.48
C ILE A 111 9.19 -17.66 4.43
N PHE A 112 9.89 -17.04 3.47
CA PHE A 112 10.51 -17.72 2.32
C PHE A 112 11.99 -18.06 2.54
N ASP A 113 12.51 -17.85 3.76
CA ASP A 113 13.88 -18.22 4.17
C ASP A 113 14.97 -17.76 3.18
N GLY A 114 14.85 -16.55 2.63
CA GLY A 114 15.83 -15.94 1.73
C GLY A 114 15.82 -16.46 0.29
N LEU A 115 14.77 -17.15 -0.16
CA LEU A 115 14.62 -17.57 -1.54
C LEU A 115 14.61 -16.38 -2.50
N ASN A 116 15.63 -16.25 -3.33
CA ASN A 116 15.84 -15.15 -4.28
C ASN A 116 14.74 -15.01 -5.35
N VAL A 117 13.88 -16.00 -5.49
CA VAL A 117 12.74 -15.96 -6.42
C VAL A 117 11.69 -14.95 -5.97
N ILE A 118 11.54 -14.74 -4.65
CA ILE A 118 10.58 -13.79 -4.09
C ILE A 118 11.21 -12.41 -4.05
N ARG A 119 10.96 -11.65 -5.11
CA ARG A 119 11.48 -10.29 -5.30
C ARG A 119 10.45 -9.43 -6.03
N PRO A 120 10.57 -8.10 -6.00
CA PRO A 120 9.72 -7.22 -6.80
C PRO A 120 9.62 -7.68 -8.26
N GLY A 121 8.40 -7.69 -8.80
CA GLY A 121 8.06 -8.20 -10.13
C GLY A 121 7.61 -9.66 -10.17
N VAL A 122 7.75 -10.45 -9.09
CA VAL A 122 7.23 -11.82 -9.06
C VAL A 122 5.70 -11.81 -9.02
N ASN A 123 5.08 -12.70 -9.83
CA ASN A 123 3.63 -12.85 -9.83
C ASN A 123 3.16 -13.69 -8.62
N TYR A 124 2.00 -13.35 -8.07
CA TYR A 124 1.39 -14.05 -6.93
C TYR A 124 1.25 -15.56 -7.15
N VAL A 125 0.94 -16.00 -8.38
CA VAL A 125 0.86 -17.43 -8.72
C VAL A 125 2.20 -18.13 -8.49
N THR A 126 3.31 -17.48 -8.83
CA THR A 126 4.66 -18.00 -8.57
C THR A 126 4.94 -18.09 -7.06
N ILE A 127 4.48 -17.11 -6.28
CA ILE A 127 4.59 -17.16 -4.82
C ILE A 127 3.85 -18.38 -4.26
N LEU A 128 2.62 -18.66 -4.74
CA LEU A 128 1.86 -19.84 -4.35
C LEU A 128 2.56 -21.16 -4.74
N GLN A 129 3.25 -21.18 -5.90
CA GLN A 129 4.05 -22.32 -6.32
C GLN A 129 5.20 -22.56 -5.35
N VAL A 130 5.97 -21.53 -5.04
CA VAL A 130 7.09 -21.62 -4.08
C VAL A 130 6.60 -22.10 -2.71
N LEU A 131 5.50 -21.53 -2.19
CA LEU A 131 4.93 -21.95 -0.90
C LEU A 131 4.62 -23.43 -0.84
N THR A 132 4.15 -24.04 -1.93
CA THR A 132 3.78 -25.46 -1.97
C THR A 132 4.92 -26.37 -2.39
N ASP A 133 5.76 -25.95 -3.33
CA ASP A 133 6.81 -26.81 -3.92
C ASP A 133 8.01 -26.92 -2.95
N GLU A 134 8.29 -25.86 -2.18
CA GLU A 134 9.29 -25.86 -1.10
C GLU A 134 8.72 -26.37 0.24
N GLY A 135 7.45 -26.76 0.28
CA GLY A 135 6.81 -27.25 1.50
C GLY A 135 6.68 -26.22 2.63
N ILE A 136 6.71 -24.93 2.30
CA ILE A 136 6.62 -23.84 3.29
C ILE A 136 5.24 -23.79 3.94
N VAL A 137 4.19 -24.14 3.19
CA VAL A 137 2.81 -24.15 3.67
C VAL A 137 2.29 -25.58 3.87
N ASN A 138 1.59 -25.80 4.96
CA ASN A 138 0.80 -27.01 5.17
C ASN A 138 -0.56 -26.86 4.45
N THR A 139 -0.78 -27.64 3.41
CA THR A 139 -2.03 -27.62 2.63
C THR A 139 -3.18 -28.40 3.26
N GLY A 140 -2.95 -29.06 4.41
CA GLY A 140 -3.92 -29.95 5.05
C GLY A 140 -4.29 -31.12 4.14
N ASP A 141 -5.59 -31.39 4.02
CA ASP A 141 -6.13 -32.49 3.20
C ASP A 141 -6.20 -32.15 1.70
N LEU A 142 -5.80 -30.92 1.30
CA LEU A 142 -5.84 -30.48 -0.09
C LEU A 142 -4.56 -30.86 -0.83
N SER A 143 -4.70 -31.28 -2.09
CA SER A 143 -3.52 -31.36 -2.96
C SER A 143 -2.94 -29.96 -3.20
N ALA A 144 -1.61 -29.83 -3.39
CA ALA A 144 -0.94 -28.58 -3.69
C ALA A 144 -1.61 -27.82 -4.85
N LYS A 145 -2.05 -28.52 -5.90
CA LYS A 145 -2.76 -27.94 -7.04
C LYS A 145 -4.10 -27.30 -6.63
N ASN A 146 -4.90 -27.99 -5.82
CA ASN A 146 -6.21 -27.50 -5.37
C ASN A 146 -6.04 -26.33 -4.41
N TRP A 147 -5.07 -26.40 -3.50
CA TRP A 147 -4.74 -25.31 -2.59
C TRP A 147 -4.33 -24.05 -3.35
N ARG A 148 -3.42 -24.15 -4.33
CA ARG A 148 -3.01 -23.01 -5.18
C ARG A 148 -4.18 -22.40 -5.95
N ARG A 149 -5.08 -23.23 -6.50
CA ARG A 149 -6.28 -22.73 -7.19
C ARG A 149 -7.17 -21.94 -6.24
N LEU A 150 -7.47 -22.49 -5.07
CA LEU A 150 -8.29 -21.82 -4.05
C LEU A 150 -7.70 -20.46 -3.64
N MET A 151 -6.40 -20.43 -3.36
CA MET A 151 -5.73 -19.21 -2.95
C MET A 151 -5.65 -18.17 -4.10
N SER A 152 -5.49 -18.61 -5.33
CA SER A 152 -5.51 -17.73 -6.50
C SER A 152 -6.91 -17.15 -6.74
N GLU A 153 -7.96 -17.96 -6.68
CA GLU A 153 -9.36 -17.51 -6.80
C GLU A 153 -9.71 -16.49 -5.72
N ARG A 154 -9.31 -16.76 -4.48
CA ARG A 154 -9.46 -15.84 -3.37
C ARG A 154 -8.76 -14.50 -3.61
N PHE A 155 -7.54 -14.52 -4.12
CA PHE A 155 -6.75 -13.30 -4.37
C PHE A 155 -7.33 -12.40 -5.47
N HIS A 156 -8.20 -12.93 -6.34
CA HIS A 156 -8.90 -12.14 -7.37
C HIS A 156 -10.13 -11.37 -6.84
N GLN A 157 -10.59 -11.70 -5.63
CA GLN A 157 -11.72 -11.00 -5.00
C GLN A 157 -11.28 -9.62 -4.50
N THR A 158 -12.22 -8.69 -4.46
CA THR A 158 -11.95 -7.33 -3.97
C THR A 158 -11.67 -7.30 -2.47
N ALA A 159 -12.42 -8.08 -1.71
CA ALA A 159 -12.31 -8.16 -0.26
C ALA A 159 -12.56 -9.62 0.18
N PRO A 160 -11.60 -10.52 -0.04
CA PRO A 160 -11.76 -11.91 0.37
C PRO A 160 -11.84 -12.02 1.90
N ASP A 161 -12.57 -13.01 2.37
CA ASP A 161 -12.60 -13.31 3.79
C ASP A 161 -11.19 -13.67 4.29
N PRO A 162 -10.84 -13.26 5.52
CA PRO A 162 -9.57 -13.66 6.11
C PRO A 162 -9.44 -15.18 6.16
N THR A 163 -8.26 -15.68 5.79
CA THR A 163 -7.97 -17.12 5.85
C THR A 163 -6.73 -17.38 6.69
N ILE A 164 -6.70 -18.53 7.35
CA ILE A 164 -5.53 -18.93 8.16
C ILE A 164 -4.79 -20.01 7.39
N ILE A 165 -3.49 -19.80 7.21
CA ILE A 165 -2.58 -20.81 6.69
C ILE A 165 -1.63 -21.24 7.80
N GLN A 166 -1.26 -22.53 7.80
CA GLN A 166 -0.24 -23.05 8.69
C GLN A 166 1.06 -23.23 7.92
N LEU A 167 2.16 -22.73 8.48
CA LEU A 167 3.50 -22.93 7.92
C LEU A 167 4.13 -24.24 8.42
N TRP A 168 5.16 -24.72 7.72
CA TRP A 168 5.90 -25.93 8.07
C TRP A 168 6.47 -25.94 9.50
N ASN A 169 6.81 -24.77 10.03
CA ASN A 169 7.33 -24.59 11.38
C ASN A 169 6.24 -24.57 12.47
N GLY A 170 4.98 -24.79 12.10
CA GLY A 170 3.82 -24.77 13.00
C GLY A 170 3.19 -23.39 13.20
N ASN A 171 3.78 -22.32 12.66
CA ASN A 171 3.21 -20.98 12.78
C ASN A 171 1.88 -20.88 12.02
N HIS A 172 0.96 -20.10 12.58
CA HIS A 172 -0.35 -19.81 12.00
C HIS A 172 -0.39 -18.36 11.53
N ILE A 173 -0.53 -18.17 10.23
CA ILE A 173 -0.58 -16.84 9.60
C ILE A 173 -2.01 -16.58 9.12
N LYS A 174 -2.62 -15.52 9.64
CA LYS A 174 -3.92 -15.03 9.16
C LYS A 174 -3.70 -14.05 8.02
N LEU A 175 -4.11 -14.43 6.82
CA LEU A 175 -4.05 -13.58 5.63
C LEU A 175 -5.27 -12.67 5.57
N VAL A 176 -5.02 -11.38 5.43
CA VAL A 176 -6.03 -10.32 5.24
C VAL A 176 -5.65 -9.54 3.99
N ASP A 177 -6.40 -9.75 2.93
CA ASP A 177 -6.13 -9.11 1.64
C ASP A 177 -7.24 -8.11 1.32
N ARG A 178 -6.85 -7.00 0.70
CA ARG A 178 -7.77 -5.95 0.25
C ARG A 178 -7.30 -5.36 -1.06
N ARG A 179 -8.20 -5.31 -2.04
CA ARG A 179 -7.92 -4.70 -3.34
C ARG A 179 -8.38 -3.25 -3.34
N GLY A 180 -7.47 -2.35 -3.70
CA GLY A 180 -7.74 -0.92 -3.84
C GLY A 180 -8.51 -0.60 -5.12
N PRO A 181 -8.99 0.65 -5.26
CA PRO A 181 -9.79 1.09 -6.42
C PRO A 181 -9.00 1.07 -7.73
N ALA A 182 -7.69 1.19 -7.70
CA ALA A 182 -6.80 1.10 -8.86
C ALA A 182 -6.48 -0.36 -9.28
N GLY A 183 -7.02 -1.35 -8.54
CA GLY A 183 -6.77 -2.76 -8.79
C GLY A 183 -5.56 -3.34 -8.04
N ASP A 184 -4.80 -2.52 -7.34
CA ASP A 184 -3.68 -2.96 -6.50
C ASP A 184 -4.17 -3.76 -5.29
N MET A 185 -3.38 -4.73 -4.84
CA MET A 185 -3.71 -5.57 -3.69
C MET A 185 -2.74 -5.33 -2.54
N VAL A 186 -3.29 -5.09 -1.35
CA VAL A 186 -2.56 -5.12 -0.09
C VAL A 186 -2.80 -6.45 0.58
N SER A 187 -1.73 -7.14 0.96
CA SER A 187 -1.77 -8.41 1.68
C SER A 187 -1.07 -8.26 3.04
N LEU A 188 -1.79 -8.60 4.10
CA LEU A 188 -1.28 -8.64 5.46
C LEU A 188 -1.25 -10.09 5.93
N GLY A 189 -0.10 -10.51 6.44
CA GLY A 189 0.10 -11.82 7.07
C GLY A 189 0.31 -11.65 8.57
N LEU A 190 -0.75 -11.76 9.36
CA LEU A 190 -0.72 -11.62 10.80
C LEU A 190 -0.28 -12.92 11.46
N ASP A 191 0.80 -12.92 12.23
CA ASP A 191 1.19 -14.09 13.02
C ASP A 191 0.27 -14.23 14.23
N ILE A 192 -0.62 -15.21 14.19
CA ILE A 192 -1.58 -15.52 15.24
C ILE A 192 -1.22 -16.79 16.01
N THR A 193 0.03 -17.27 15.89
CA THR A 193 0.48 -18.53 16.51
C THR A 193 0.23 -18.55 18.02
N ALA A 194 0.60 -17.47 18.71
CA ALA A 194 0.38 -17.36 20.16
C ALA A 194 -1.12 -17.39 20.53
N THR A 195 -1.97 -16.79 19.69
CA THR A 195 -3.42 -16.78 19.91
C THR A 195 -4.02 -18.17 19.77
N VAL A 196 -3.65 -18.89 18.71
CA VAL A 196 -4.11 -20.27 18.46
C VAL A 196 -3.65 -21.19 19.58
N GLU A 197 -2.41 -21.08 20.02
CA GLU A 197 -1.87 -21.90 21.11
C GLU A 197 -2.58 -21.61 22.45
N TYR A 198 -2.81 -20.35 22.76
CA TYR A 198 -3.57 -19.95 23.94
C TYR A 198 -5.01 -20.48 23.93
N GLU A 199 -5.71 -20.38 22.80
CA GLU A 199 -7.04 -20.95 22.63
C GLU A 199 -7.06 -22.47 22.79
N ARG A 200 -6.04 -23.17 22.28
CA ARG A 200 -5.88 -24.62 22.47
C ARG A 200 -5.73 -24.96 23.95
N GLN A 201 -4.83 -24.30 24.67
CA GLN A 201 -4.59 -24.51 26.09
C GLN A 201 -5.85 -24.26 26.93
N LEU A 202 -6.56 -23.17 26.61
CA LEU A 202 -7.81 -22.83 27.30
C LEU A 202 -8.88 -23.90 27.08
N ARG A 203 -9.01 -24.41 25.87
CA ARG A 203 -9.95 -25.49 25.54
C ARG A 203 -9.61 -26.80 26.27
N GLU A 204 -8.34 -27.16 26.33
CA GLU A 204 -7.85 -28.32 27.08
C GLU A 204 -8.12 -28.20 28.58
N ALA A 205 -7.77 -27.05 29.18
CA ALA A 205 -8.02 -26.76 30.59
C ALA A 205 -9.52 -26.83 30.94
N ARG A 206 -10.36 -26.27 30.05
CA ARG A 206 -11.81 -26.33 30.20
C ARG A 206 -12.34 -27.79 30.17
N THR A 207 -11.87 -28.60 29.22
CA THR A 207 -12.27 -30.00 29.10
C THR A 207 -11.90 -30.78 30.34
N ILE A 208 -10.70 -30.58 30.89
CA ILE A 208 -10.24 -31.21 32.14
C ILE A 208 -11.12 -30.78 33.31
N ALA A 209 -11.39 -29.46 33.45
CA ALA A 209 -12.24 -28.96 34.52
C ALA A 209 -13.68 -29.47 34.45
N GLU A 210 -14.29 -29.53 33.26
CA GLU A 210 -15.62 -30.10 33.03
C GLU A 210 -15.67 -31.60 33.37
N SER A 211 -14.64 -32.35 32.99
CA SER A 211 -14.50 -33.78 33.30
C SER A 211 -14.39 -34.01 34.82
N ALA A 212 -13.53 -33.25 35.51
CA ALA A 212 -13.39 -33.31 36.95
C ALA A 212 -14.69 -32.95 37.69
N ASN A 213 -15.42 -31.94 37.22
CA ASN A 213 -16.69 -31.53 37.81
C ASN A 213 -17.78 -32.61 37.64
N ARG A 214 -17.84 -33.27 36.47
CA ARG A 214 -18.75 -34.41 36.23
C ARG A 214 -18.42 -35.58 37.17
N ALA A 215 -17.14 -35.91 37.29
CA ALA A 215 -16.71 -37.00 38.21
C ALA A 215 -17.08 -36.68 39.65
N LYS A 216 -16.86 -35.41 40.11
CA LYS A 216 -17.26 -34.95 41.46
C LYS A 216 -18.77 -35.04 41.67
N SER A 217 -19.57 -34.64 40.69
CA SER A 217 -21.04 -34.69 40.78
C SER A 217 -21.54 -36.10 40.84
N THR A 218 -21.00 -37.00 40.03
CA THR A 218 -21.32 -38.43 40.06
C THR A 218 -20.95 -39.08 41.39
N PHE A 219 -19.74 -38.77 41.91
CA PHE A 219 -19.29 -39.24 43.22
C PHE A 219 -20.26 -38.79 44.33
N LEU A 220 -20.61 -37.53 44.40
CA LEU A 220 -21.54 -36.99 45.42
C LEU A 220 -22.95 -37.62 45.33
N ALA A 221 -23.44 -37.80 44.09
CA ALA A 221 -24.73 -38.48 43.89
C ALA A 221 -24.72 -39.94 44.41
N ASN A 222 -23.69 -40.70 44.06
CA ASN A 222 -23.51 -42.08 44.51
C ASN A 222 -23.35 -42.13 46.03
N MET A 223 -22.48 -41.30 46.63
CA MET A 223 -22.30 -41.24 48.08
C MET A 223 -23.58 -40.87 48.81
N SER A 224 -24.38 -39.94 48.29
CA SER A 224 -25.68 -39.59 48.87
C SER A 224 -26.64 -40.81 48.91
N HIS A 225 -26.65 -41.62 47.84
CA HIS A 225 -27.44 -42.82 47.79
C HIS A 225 -26.95 -43.93 48.77
N GLU A 226 -25.63 -44.14 48.81
CA GLU A 226 -25.01 -45.12 49.68
C GLU A 226 -25.10 -44.79 51.15
N ILE A 227 -25.16 -43.50 51.52
CA ILE A 227 -25.40 -43.07 52.91
C ILE A 227 -26.88 -43.14 53.26
N ARG A 228 -27.78 -42.78 52.37
CA ARG A 228 -29.23 -42.76 52.64
C ARG A 228 -29.80 -44.14 52.92
N THR A 229 -29.37 -45.15 52.18
CA THR A 229 -29.86 -46.48 52.30
C THR A 229 -29.63 -47.05 53.71
N PRO A 230 -28.43 -47.14 54.30
CA PRO A 230 -28.21 -47.59 55.66
C PRO A 230 -28.88 -46.73 56.72
N MET A 231 -28.85 -45.35 56.49
CA MET A 231 -29.51 -44.42 57.40
C MET A 231 -31.03 -44.72 57.51
N ASN A 232 -31.71 -44.87 56.37
CA ASN A 232 -33.13 -45.26 56.36
C ASN A 232 -33.40 -46.60 57.03
N GLY A 233 -32.47 -47.53 56.86
CA GLY A 233 -32.52 -48.84 57.58
C GLY A 233 -32.43 -48.69 59.10
N VAL A 234 -31.47 -47.83 59.57
CA VAL A 234 -31.32 -47.58 61.02
C VAL A 234 -32.52 -46.83 61.56
N VAL A 235 -33.02 -45.82 60.86
CA VAL A 235 -34.21 -45.05 61.27
C VAL A 235 -35.44 -45.96 61.33
N GLY A 236 -35.69 -46.78 60.30
CA GLY A 236 -36.80 -47.69 60.27
C GLY A 236 -36.73 -48.83 61.37
N MET A 237 -35.51 -49.33 61.64
CA MET A 237 -35.35 -50.27 62.78
C MET A 237 -35.59 -49.58 64.13
N SER A 238 -35.14 -48.32 64.30
CA SER A 238 -35.38 -47.54 65.52
C SER A 238 -36.87 -47.25 65.73
N GLU A 239 -37.62 -47.01 64.65
CA GLU A 239 -39.09 -46.85 64.71
C GLU A 239 -39.80 -48.15 65.10
N VAL A 240 -39.42 -49.21 64.50
CA VAL A 240 -39.98 -50.57 64.87
C VAL A 240 -39.68 -50.94 66.33
N LEU A 241 -38.43 -50.68 66.79
CA LEU A 241 -38.06 -50.87 68.19
C LEU A 241 -38.87 -50.00 69.16
N ARG A 242 -39.14 -48.78 68.84
CA ARG A 242 -39.93 -47.84 69.65
C ARG A 242 -41.39 -48.34 69.81
N ASP A 243 -41.92 -49.00 68.79
CA ASP A 243 -43.32 -49.51 68.80
C ASP A 243 -43.44 -50.90 69.47
N THR A 244 -42.33 -51.47 70.02
CA THR A 244 -42.34 -52.69 70.83
C THR A 244 -42.31 -52.38 72.34
N ASP A 245 -42.72 -53.30 73.21
CA ASP A 245 -42.66 -53.16 74.67
C ASP A 245 -41.20 -53.17 75.16
N LEU A 246 -40.55 -51.98 75.15
CA LEU A 246 -39.17 -51.76 75.61
C LEU A 246 -39.16 -51.66 77.11
N THR A 247 -38.19 -52.34 77.79
CA THR A 247 -37.85 -52.10 79.20
C THR A 247 -37.22 -50.68 79.38
N GLU A 248 -37.20 -50.19 80.63
CA GLU A 248 -36.63 -48.92 80.96
C GLU A 248 -35.16 -48.74 80.48
N ASP A 249 -34.35 -49.84 80.55
CA ASP A 249 -32.96 -49.91 80.10
C ASP A 249 -32.80 -49.94 78.56
N GLN A 250 -33.87 -50.23 77.83
CA GLN A 250 -33.88 -50.33 76.35
C GLN A 250 -34.39 -49.02 75.68
N ARG A 251 -34.93 -48.07 76.38
CA ARG A 251 -35.37 -46.77 75.89
C ARG A 251 -34.25 -45.70 75.99
#